data_d560365648764fd941b875dac5c1d7cd
#
_entry.id   d560365648764fd941b875dac5c1d7cd
#
_cell.length_a   1.000
_cell.length_b   1.000
_cell.length_c   1.000
_cell.angle_alpha   90.00
_cell.angle_beta   90.00
_cell.angle_gamma   90.00
#
_symmetry.space_group_name_H-M   'P 1'
#
loop_
_entity.id
_entity.type
_entity.pdbx_description
1 polymer ?
#
loop_
_entity_poly.entity_id
_entity_poly.type
_entity_poly.pdbx_seq_one_letter_code
_entity_poly.pdbx_strand_id
1 'polypeptide(L)'
;MVRMKECSKLRALNFKPTVSLVDHHHIRPEPLQNVNNRKIIHPGLSGSLSRDFYHLSIINYQFLIIILLLLLFPVITFAQLDAGLNDTINPGVPVTLTATYGNPGIPVILGDDDVAGPFPIGFSFRFFGNNFTEFYIGANGWMSFQDNPNAAGQRCPIEIPSLNNLYPKNVIMAPWMDLFPKTSSTYVFYLSSGNAPNRQLVVMWCQVPMWSRPESACRDSVATFQVILHEGTNSIEDQILTKKRCDSTCTNKATLGLENGNGMIAFTVPGRNNTSWTASREGWLFTPVSVDSFEITPIPFHMQPMVPGNNIAYNWYEWSQQISSEQTITVTPNETTWYYVYLDLCSGITLKDSVLVFVVKPVPNAFSPNGDGLNDKFRIIGTPSENITNFNFRIFNRWGQMIFSTVDINEGWDGKANGQYCPAGVYVWEIFYENSKKTKVTNKGTVMLIR
;
A
#
# COMPACT_ATOMS: atom_id res chain seq x y z
N MET A 1 -27.21 34.19 29.31
CA MET A 1 -27.56 33.76 30.68
C MET A 1 -28.02 32.33 30.62
N VAL A 2 -27.53 31.51 31.58
CA VAL A 2 -27.82 30.08 31.83
C VAL A 2 -26.84 29.11 31.16
N ARG A 3 -25.82 28.90 31.84
CA ARG A 3 -25.26 27.79 32.66
C ARG A 3 -24.79 26.51 31.95
N MET A 4 -23.47 26.40 31.96
CA MET A 4 -22.72 25.12 31.93
C MET A 4 -23.11 24.21 33.10
N LYS A 5 -23.13 22.91 32.85
CA LYS A 5 -22.77 21.87 33.86
C LYS A 5 -22.17 20.67 33.16
N GLU A 6 -20.92 20.46 33.43
CA GLU A 6 -20.15 19.26 33.75
C GLU A 6 -20.79 17.88 33.57
N CYS A 7 -20.06 16.99 32.93
CA CYS A 7 -19.90 15.64 33.44
C CYS A 7 -18.57 15.02 33.00
N SER A 8 -17.63 15.03 33.91
CA SER A 8 -16.42 14.23 33.93
C SER A 8 -16.73 12.81 34.29
N LYS A 9 -16.22 11.80 33.56
CA LYS A 9 -15.75 10.49 34.03
C LYS A 9 -15.30 9.63 32.85
N LEU A 10 -14.01 9.73 32.52
CA LEU A 10 -13.31 8.68 31.78
C LEU A 10 -12.67 7.75 32.83
N ARG A 11 -13.15 6.52 32.91
CA ARG A 11 -12.46 5.42 33.62
C ARG A 11 -11.42 4.82 32.67
N ALA A 12 -10.18 4.85 33.11
CA ALA A 12 -9.09 4.08 32.55
C ALA A 12 -9.34 2.58 32.76
N LEU A 13 -9.37 1.81 31.68
CA LEU A 13 -9.31 0.35 31.71
C LEU A 13 -7.85 -0.09 31.51
N ASN A 14 -7.23 -0.50 32.62
CA ASN A 14 -5.95 -1.19 32.64
C ASN A 14 -6.14 -2.62 32.11
N PHE A 15 -5.56 -2.94 30.96
CA PHE A 15 -5.35 -4.34 30.54
C PHE A 15 -3.98 -4.80 31.02
N LYS A 16 -3.96 -5.73 31.96
CA LYS A 16 -2.79 -6.57 32.30
C LYS A 16 -2.81 -7.81 31.38
N PRO A 17 -1.70 -8.21 30.80
CA PRO A 17 -1.61 -9.50 30.12
C PRO A 17 -1.42 -10.61 31.17
N THR A 18 -2.33 -11.57 31.17
CA THR A 18 -2.23 -12.81 31.96
C THR A 18 -1.45 -13.82 31.16
N VAL A 19 -0.24 -14.14 31.60
CA VAL A 19 0.53 -15.29 31.11
C VAL A 19 0.11 -16.49 31.96
N SER A 20 -0.50 -17.49 31.35
CA SER A 20 -0.78 -18.78 32.01
C SER A 20 0.43 -19.71 31.80
N LEU A 21 1.08 -20.03 32.91
CA LEU A 21 2.06 -21.12 33.02
C LEU A 21 1.30 -22.44 33.04
N VAL A 22 1.66 -23.35 32.14
CA VAL A 22 1.23 -24.75 32.16
C VAL A 22 2.23 -25.54 32.97
N ASP A 23 1.70 -26.25 33.99
CA ASP A 23 2.42 -27.09 34.95
C ASP A 23 3.17 -28.23 34.28
N HIS A 24 4.40 -28.39 34.68
CA HIS A 24 5.22 -29.58 34.47
C HIS A 24 4.89 -30.65 35.51
N HIS A 25 4.29 -31.78 35.10
CA HIS A 25 4.24 -32.97 35.91
C HIS A 25 5.59 -33.70 35.92
N HIS A 26 6.10 -33.86 37.13
CA HIS A 26 7.23 -34.74 37.49
C HIS A 26 6.89 -36.20 37.20
N ILE A 27 7.75 -36.87 36.46
CA ILE A 27 7.87 -38.34 36.47
C ILE A 27 9.22 -38.70 37.08
N ARG A 28 9.18 -39.42 38.21
CA ARG A 28 10.34 -39.98 38.91
C ARG A 28 10.91 -41.20 38.17
N PRO A 29 12.19 -41.46 38.23
CA PRO A 29 12.78 -42.70 37.73
C PRO A 29 12.76 -43.82 38.77
N GLU A 30 12.41 -45.03 38.36
CA GLU A 30 12.59 -46.26 39.17
C GLU A 30 13.76 -47.11 38.61
N PRO A 31 14.33 -48.02 39.44
CA PRO A 31 15.75 -48.38 39.31
C PRO A 31 16.02 -49.67 38.51
N LEU A 32 17.26 -49.74 38.07
CA LEU A 32 17.90 -50.85 37.41
C LEU A 32 17.76 -52.17 38.14
N GLN A 33 17.34 -53.24 37.46
CA GLN A 33 17.63 -54.63 37.83
C GLN A 33 18.56 -55.27 36.78
N ASN A 34 19.64 -55.80 37.33
CA ASN A 34 20.74 -56.50 36.74
C ASN A 34 20.35 -57.96 36.45
N VAL A 35 20.56 -58.48 35.24
CA VAL A 35 20.76 -59.95 35.04
C VAL A 35 21.77 -60.17 33.90
N ASN A 36 22.73 -60.99 34.28
CA ASN A 36 23.93 -61.44 33.58
C ASN A 36 23.75 -62.34 32.35
N ASN A 37 24.72 -62.24 31.46
CA ASN A 37 25.41 -63.29 30.69
C ASN A 37 24.73 -64.06 29.56
N ARG A 38 25.17 -63.90 28.32
CA ARG A 38 26.06 -64.85 27.59
C ARG A 38 26.19 -64.53 26.10
N LYS A 39 27.49 -64.57 25.72
CA LYS A 39 28.12 -65.00 24.43
C LYS A 39 27.76 -64.35 23.08
N ILE A 40 28.67 -63.56 22.63
CA ILE A 40 29.44 -63.54 21.33
C ILE A 40 28.89 -64.45 20.21
N ILE A 41 28.51 -63.83 19.10
CA ILE A 41 28.87 -64.22 17.71
C ILE A 41 28.74 -62.95 16.83
N HIS A 42 29.84 -62.48 16.24
CA HIS A 42 29.85 -61.69 15.03
C HIS A 42 29.59 -62.62 13.84
N PRO A 43 28.87 -62.17 12.76
CA PRO A 43 29.47 -61.30 11.75
C PRO A 43 28.43 -60.37 11.02
N GLY A 44 28.91 -59.34 10.35
CA GLY A 44 28.21 -58.74 9.21
C GLY A 44 27.86 -57.26 9.34
N LEU A 45 28.83 -56.40 9.28
CA LEU A 45 28.68 -55.00 8.88
C LEU A 45 28.34 -54.96 7.38
N SER A 46 27.07 -54.77 7.04
CA SER A 46 26.71 -54.14 5.74
C SER A 46 25.24 -53.71 5.80
N GLY A 47 24.98 -52.41 5.67
CA GLY A 47 23.69 -51.93 5.17
C GLY A 47 22.82 -51.10 6.10
N SER A 48 23.27 -50.00 6.71
CA SER A 48 22.37 -48.98 7.23
C SER A 48 22.84 -47.52 7.06
N LEU A 49 24.03 -47.26 6.60
CA LEU A 49 24.55 -45.88 6.41
C LEU A 49 24.15 -45.22 5.10
N SER A 50 23.54 -45.94 4.14
CA SER A 50 23.14 -45.31 2.85
C SER A 50 21.74 -44.74 2.81
N ARG A 51 20.81 -45.13 3.71
CA ARG A 51 19.44 -44.61 3.71
C ARG A 51 19.31 -43.25 4.38
N ASP A 52 20.08 -42.99 5.43
CA ASP A 52 20.00 -41.71 6.17
C ASP A 52 20.64 -40.57 5.38
N PHE A 53 21.70 -40.83 4.59
CA PHE A 53 22.26 -39.82 3.69
C PHE A 53 21.33 -39.45 2.52
N TYR A 54 20.55 -40.39 2.01
CA TYR A 54 19.57 -40.11 0.96
C TYR A 54 18.38 -39.30 1.49
N HIS A 55 17.94 -39.56 2.72
CA HIS A 55 16.86 -38.73 3.33
C HIS A 55 17.29 -37.31 3.63
N LEU A 56 18.51 -37.08 4.13
CA LEU A 56 19.02 -35.72 4.36
C LEU A 56 19.24 -34.96 3.05
N SER A 57 19.70 -35.62 1.97
CA SER A 57 19.87 -34.96 0.68
C SER A 57 18.52 -34.59 0.02
N ILE A 58 17.51 -35.44 0.15
CA ILE A 58 16.14 -35.16 -0.39
C ILE A 58 15.50 -34.01 0.36
N ILE A 59 15.64 -33.93 1.69
CA ILE A 59 15.09 -32.80 2.48
C ILE A 59 15.81 -31.50 2.11
N ASN A 60 17.12 -31.51 1.91
CA ASN A 60 17.84 -30.32 1.44
C ASN A 60 17.44 -29.92 0.00
N TYR A 61 17.19 -30.87 -0.90
CA TYR A 61 16.72 -30.58 -2.25
C TYR A 61 15.29 -30.04 -2.24
N GLN A 62 14.41 -30.56 -1.42
CA GLN A 62 13.04 -30.02 -1.27
C GLN A 62 13.06 -28.61 -0.66
N PHE A 63 13.92 -28.35 0.32
CA PHE A 63 14.09 -27.01 0.87
C PHE A 63 14.68 -26.02 -0.17
N LEU A 64 15.64 -26.47 -0.97
CA LEU A 64 16.21 -25.67 -2.07
C LEU A 64 15.18 -25.38 -3.17
N ILE A 65 14.35 -26.37 -3.51
CA ILE A 65 13.26 -26.21 -4.48
C ILE A 65 12.19 -25.26 -3.94
N ILE A 66 11.84 -25.33 -2.65
CA ILE A 66 10.88 -24.40 -2.03
C ILE A 66 11.46 -22.99 -2.01
N ILE A 67 12.73 -22.80 -1.68
CA ILE A 67 13.40 -21.49 -1.73
C ILE A 67 13.48 -20.99 -3.18
N LEU A 68 13.78 -21.85 -4.15
CA LEU A 68 13.82 -21.48 -5.58
C LEU A 68 12.41 -21.14 -6.11
N LEU A 69 11.38 -21.86 -5.67
CA LEU A 69 9.99 -21.55 -5.96
C LEU A 69 9.54 -20.25 -5.32
N LEU A 70 9.98 -19.93 -4.08
CA LEU A 70 9.71 -18.65 -3.43
C LEU A 70 10.43 -17.48 -4.11
N LEU A 71 11.59 -17.72 -4.75
CA LEU A 71 12.31 -16.73 -5.55
C LEU A 71 11.75 -16.54 -6.96
N LEU A 72 10.93 -17.51 -7.44
CA LEU A 72 10.25 -17.45 -8.74
C LEU A 72 8.84 -16.84 -8.66
N PHE A 73 8.29 -16.60 -7.46
CA PHE A 73 7.10 -15.77 -7.34
C PHE A 73 7.50 -14.35 -7.71
N PRO A 74 6.92 -13.76 -8.76
CA PRO A 74 7.08 -12.34 -9.01
C PRO A 74 6.63 -11.64 -7.71
N VAL A 75 7.53 -10.87 -7.10
CA VAL A 75 7.13 -9.91 -6.07
C VAL A 75 6.16 -8.99 -6.78
N ILE A 76 4.88 -9.20 -6.55
CA ILE A 76 3.85 -8.25 -6.98
C ILE A 76 4.17 -7.01 -6.16
N THR A 77 4.89 -6.09 -6.79
CA THR A 77 5.10 -4.75 -6.22
C THR A 77 3.73 -4.09 -6.25
N PHE A 78 3.04 -4.15 -5.12
CA PHE A 78 1.85 -3.33 -4.93
C PHE A 78 2.25 -1.88 -5.18
N ALA A 79 1.38 -1.16 -5.86
CA ALA A 79 1.53 0.26 -6.05
C ALA A 79 1.82 0.92 -4.70
N GLN A 80 3.01 1.47 -4.56
CA GLN A 80 3.46 2.10 -3.33
C GLN A 80 3.23 3.59 -3.44
N LEU A 81 2.68 4.19 -2.40
CA LEU A 81 2.71 5.63 -2.20
C LEU A 81 4.14 6.01 -1.83
N ASP A 82 4.68 7.03 -2.49
CA ASP A 82 6.03 7.55 -2.29
C ASP A 82 5.94 9.07 -2.07
N ALA A 83 6.37 9.52 -0.90
CA ALA A 83 6.45 10.93 -0.51
C ALA A 83 7.69 11.65 -1.06
N GLY A 84 8.56 10.93 -1.76
CA GLY A 84 9.83 11.41 -2.24
C GLY A 84 10.98 11.27 -1.24
N LEU A 85 12.17 11.70 -1.66
CA LEU A 85 13.38 11.61 -0.84
C LEU A 85 13.45 12.75 0.18
N ASN A 86 14.04 12.45 1.33
CA ASN A 86 14.38 13.47 2.33
C ASN A 86 15.25 14.58 1.72
N ASP A 87 15.04 15.80 2.17
CA ASP A 87 15.79 16.98 1.70
C ASP A 87 16.44 17.74 2.85
N THR A 88 17.41 18.59 2.53
CA THR A 88 18.16 19.39 3.49
C THR A 88 18.19 20.84 3.04
N ILE A 89 17.69 21.74 3.86
CA ILE A 89 17.56 23.17 3.58
C ILE A 89 18.07 24.04 4.70
N ASN A 90 18.27 25.34 4.43
CA ASN A 90 18.41 26.36 5.45
C ASN A 90 17.01 26.77 6.00
N PRO A 91 16.92 27.35 7.21
CA PRO A 91 15.65 27.80 7.78
C PRO A 91 14.90 28.74 6.84
N GLY A 92 13.61 28.50 6.62
CA GLY A 92 12.74 29.33 5.80
C GLY A 92 13.00 29.28 4.30
N VAL A 93 13.86 28.39 3.81
CA VAL A 93 14.04 28.16 2.37
C VAL A 93 12.91 27.27 1.86
N PRO A 94 12.22 27.67 0.77
CA PRO A 94 11.19 26.83 0.17
C PRO A 94 11.73 25.50 -0.35
N VAL A 95 11.02 24.40 -0.09
CA VAL A 95 11.28 23.08 -0.66
C VAL A 95 9.99 22.50 -1.24
N THR A 96 10.11 21.87 -2.40
CA THR A 96 8.98 21.23 -3.08
C THR A 96 8.98 19.74 -2.79
N LEU A 97 7.86 19.25 -2.23
CA LEU A 97 7.60 17.84 -1.98
C LEU A 97 6.58 17.34 -3.00
N THR A 98 6.83 16.18 -3.60
CA THR A 98 5.94 15.57 -4.59
C THR A 98 5.67 14.13 -4.21
N ALA A 99 4.40 13.79 -4.00
CA ALA A 99 3.98 12.42 -3.80
C ALA A 99 3.68 11.73 -5.13
N THR A 100 3.98 10.45 -5.22
CA THR A 100 3.65 9.62 -6.37
C THR A 100 2.94 8.34 -5.95
N TYR A 101 2.03 7.86 -6.79
CA TYR A 101 1.38 6.56 -6.64
C TYR A 101 1.54 5.76 -7.93
N GLY A 102 2.05 4.53 -7.81
CA GLY A 102 2.59 3.78 -8.94
C GLY A 102 1.57 3.30 -9.99
N ASN A 103 0.31 3.03 -9.61
CA ASN A 103 -0.66 2.41 -10.50
C ASN A 103 -2.06 3.05 -10.40
N PRO A 104 -2.22 4.28 -10.87
CA PRO A 104 -3.55 4.89 -10.95
C PRO A 104 -4.38 4.16 -12.02
N GLY A 105 -5.65 3.90 -11.72
CA GLY A 105 -6.58 3.33 -12.68
C GLY A 105 -6.94 4.31 -13.80
N ILE A 106 -7.18 3.80 -15.00
CA ILE A 106 -7.69 4.58 -16.14
C ILE A 106 -9.17 4.88 -15.89
N PRO A 107 -9.58 6.15 -15.73
CA PRO A 107 -10.95 6.48 -15.41
C PRO A 107 -11.89 6.27 -16.61
N VAL A 108 -13.11 5.84 -16.30
CA VAL A 108 -14.21 5.68 -17.27
C VAL A 108 -15.35 6.60 -16.86
N ILE A 109 -15.71 7.51 -17.74
CA ILE A 109 -16.85 8.42 -17.48
C ILE A 109 -18.12 7.75 -17.97
N LEU A 110 -19.02 7.48 -17.05
CA LEU A 110 -20.32 6.88 -17.29
C LEU A 110 -21.43 7.76 -16.67
N GLY A 111 -22.48 7.97 -17.41
CA GLY A 111 -23.73 8.51 -16.89
C GLY A 111 -24.61 7.43 -16.28
N ASP A 112 -25.86 7.79 -16.02
CA ASP A 112 -26.90 6.87 -15.60
C ASP A 112 -27.19 5.87 -16.74
N ASP A 113 -27.15 4.57 -16.44
CA ASP A 113 -27.42 3.49 -17.38
C ASP A 113 -26.51 3.44 -18.63
N ASP A 114 -25.37 4.10 -18.64
CA ASP A 114 -24.43 4.15 -19.77
C ASP A 114 -23.59 2.87 -19.90
N VAL A 115 -23.08 2.70 -21.12
CA VAL A 115 -22.08 1.67 -21.49
C VAL A 115 -20.91 2.35 -22.18
N ALA A 116 -19.69 1.99 -21.82
CA ALA A 116 -18.46 2.50 -22.42
C ALA A 116 -17.56 1.36 -22.89
N GLY A 117 -16.79 1.60 -23.94
CA GLY A 117 -15.85 0.68 -24.56
C GLY A 117 -15.87 0.83 -26.09
N PRO A 118 -15.09 -0.02 -26.83
CA PRO A 118 -14.24 -1.07 -26.29
C PRO A 118 -12.98 -0.54 -25.60
N PHE A 119 -12.54 -1.24 -24.55
CA PHE A 119 -11.28 -1.01 -23.86
C PHE A 119 -10.37 -2.24 -24.00
N PRO A 120 -9.04 -2.09 -24.09
CA PRO A 120 -8.13 -3.22 -24.21
C PRO A 120 -8.02 -3.99 -22.88
N ILE A 121 -8.14 -5.32 -22.92
CA ILE A 121 -7.85 -6.20 -21.78
C ILE A 121 -6.35 -6.18 -21.46
N GLY A 122 -5.50 -6.03 -22.46
CA GLY A 122 -4.04 -6.09 -22.35
C GLY A 122 -3.45 -7.49 -22.58
N PHE A 123 -4.31 -8.52 -22.68
CA PHE A 123 -3.96 -9.91 -23.01
C PHE A 123 -5.14 -10.60 -23.65
N SER A 124 -4.93 -11.85 -24.14
CA SER A 124 -6.02 -12.68 -24.62
C SER A 124 -6.69 -13.38 -23.45
N PHE A 125 -7.98 -13.14 -23.26
CA PHE A 125 -8.80 -13.76 -22.22
C PHE A 125 -9.84 -14.69 -22.81
N ARG A 126 -9.92 -15.91 -22.30
CA ARG A 126 -10.88 -16.91 -22.78
C ARG A 126 -12.13 -16.95 -21.89
N PHE A 127 -13.30 -16.72 -22.50
CA PHE A 127 -14.59 -16.72 -21.83
C PHE A 127 -15.61 -17.53 -22.63
N PHE A 128 -16.23 -18.56 -22.03
CA PHE A 128 -17.13 -19.51 -22.70
C PHE A 128 -16.58 -19.96 -24.06
N GLY A 129 -15.32 -20.43 -24.07
CA GLY A 129 -14.66 -20.97 -25.25
C GLY A 129 -14.13 -19.96 -26.27
N ASN A 130 -14.53 -18.72 -26.21
CA ASN A 130 -14.10 -17.65 -27.11
C ASN A 130 -12.96 -16.83 -26.51
N ASN A 131 -12.04 -16.31 -27.33
CA ASN A 131 -10.97 -15.45 -26.93
C ASN A 131 -11.33 -13.98 -27.18
N PHE A 132 -11.09 -13.13 -26.20
CA PHE A 132 -11.35 -11.70 -26.26
C PHE A 132 -10.10 -10.90 -25.88
N THR A 133 -9.93 -9.73 -26.50
CA THR A 133 -8.84 -8.79 -26.23
C THR A 133 -9.37 -7.42 -25.82
N GLU A 134 -10.69 -7.25 -25.90
CA GLU A 134 -11.41 -6.01 -25.59
C GLU A 134 -12.62 -6.29 -24.70
N PHE A 135 -13.06 -5.26 -23.97
CA PHE A 135 -14.22 -5.33 -23.10
C PHE A 135 -14.98 -4.00 -23.04
N TYR A 136 -16.20 -4.08 -22.55
CA TYR A 136 -17.12 -2.97 -22.32
C TYR A 136 -17.53 -2.93 -20.85
N ILE A 137 -17.82 -1.75 -20.33
CA ILE A 137 -18.23 -1.52 -18.94
C ILE A 137 -19.61 -0.87 -18.93
N GLY A 138 -20.55 -1.45 -18.17
CA GLY A 138 -21.85 -0.83 -17.88
C GLY A 138 -21.83 -0.09 -16.54
N ALA A 139 -22.51 1.05 -16.50
CA ALA A 139 -22.68 1.87 -15.30
C ALA A 139 -23.23 1.04 -14.13
N ASN A 140 -24.09 0.08 -14.43
CA ASN A 140 -24.86 -0.71 -13.49
C ASN A 140 -24.15 -1.96 -12.97
N GLY A 141 -22.79 -1.96 -12.96
CA GLY A 141 -22.00 -3.02 -12.29
C GLY A 141 -21.86 -4.30 -13.09
N TRP A 142 -21.60 -4.20 -14.37
CA TRP A 142 -21.26 -5.33 -15.24
C TRP A 142 -20.17 -4.97 -16.24
N MET A 143 -19.45 -5.97 -16.70
CA MET A 143 -18.57 -5.88 -17.85
C MET A 143 -18.91 -6.96 -18.88
N SER A 144 -18.72 -6.65 -20.16
CA SER A 144 -19.06 -7.56 -21.28
C SER A 144 -17.88 -7.64 -22.25
N PHE A 145 -17.76 -8.78 -22.92
CA PHE A 145 -16.80 -8.98 -24.01
C PHE A 145 -17.42 -8.78 -25.40
N GLN A 146 -18.62 -8.28 -25.43
CA GLN A 146 -19.37 -8.06 -26.67
C GLN A 146 -20.02 -6.70 -26.62
N ASP A 147 -19.94 -5.97 -27.74
CA ASP A 147 -20.75 -4.77 -27.91
C ASP A 147 -22.23 -5.14 -27.89
N ASN A 148 -22.97 -4.46 -27.02
CA ASN A 148 -24.42 -4.60 -26.95
C ASN A 148 -25.06 -3.22 -26.75
N PRO A 149 -25.32 -2.48 -27.84
CA PRO A 149 -25.86 -1.14 -27.76
C PRO A 149 -27.25 -1.09 -27.11
N ASN A 150 -27.98 -2.20 -27.10
CA ASN A 150 -29.29 -2.30 -26.45
C ASN A 150 -29.19 -2.48 -24.93
N ALA A 151 -28.00 -2.74 -24.39
CA ALA A 151 -27.77 -2.88 -22.95
C ALA A 151 -27.72 -1.52 -22.23
N ALA A 152 -27.50 -0.43 -22.96
CA ALA A 152 -27.69 0.91 -22.43
C ALA A 152 -29.16 1.13 -22.02
N GLY A 153 -29.37 1.75 -20.85
CA GLY A 153 -30.70 1.96 -20.27
C GLY A 153 -31.25 0.76 -19.49
N GLN A 154 -30.50 -0.37 -19.40
CA GLN A 154 -30.92 -1.55 -18.62
C GLN A 154 -30.46 -1.40 -17.17
N ARG A 155 -31.32 -0.84 -16.33
CA ARG A 155 -31.02 -0.54 -14.91
C ARG A 155 -31.20 -1.72 -13.97
N CYS A 156 -32.33 -2.42 -14.06
CA CYS A 156 -32.65 -3.50 -13.13
C CYS A 156 -32.09 -4.84 -13.61
N PRO A 157 -31.48 -5.61 -12.70
CA PRO A 157 -31.01 -6.95 -13.04
C PRO A 157 -32.18 -7.87 -13.40
N ILE A 158 -31.89 -8.87 -14.19
CA ILE A 158 -32.80 -9.95 -14.52
C ILE A 158 -32.26 -11.28 -14.01
N GLU A 159 -33.12 -12.27 -13.99
CA GLU A 159 -32.69 -13.66 -13.80
C GLU A 159 -31.95 -14.16 -15.05
N ILE A 160 -30.82 -14.79 -14.83
CA ILE A 160 -30.02 -15.42 -15.89
C ILE A 160 -29.93 -16.94 -15.67
N PRO A 161 -29.85 -17.77 -16.74
CA PRO A 161 -29.68 -17.40 -18.15
C PRO A 161 -30.93 -16.77 -18.78
N SER A 162 -30.71 -15.82 -19.71
CA SER A 162 -31.79 -15.09 -20.36
C SER A 162 -31.58 -14.99 -21.87
N LEU A 163 -32.61 -15.37 -22.65
CA LEU A 163 -32.60 -15.22 -24.11
C LEU A 163 -32.94 -13.81 -24.60
N ASN A 164 -33.21 -12.88 -23.67
CA ASN A 164 -33.60 -11.53 -24.06
C ASN A 164 -32.35 -10.72 -24.48
N ASN A 165 -32.32 -10.36 -25.79
CA ASN A 165 -31.22 -9.65 -26.42
C ASN A 165 -31.14 -8.14 -26.05
N LEU A 166 -32.07 -7.63 -25.26
CA LEU A 166 -31.98 -6.27 -24.70
C LEU A 166 -30.95 -6.17 -23.56
N TYR A 167 -30.54 -7.29 -23.01
CA TYR A 167 -29.60 -7.36 -21.90
C TYR A 167 -28.18 -7.74 -22.36
N PRO A 168 -27.12 -7.34 -21.64
CA PRO A 168 -25.77 -7.63 -22.02
C PRO A 168 -25.51 -9.14 -22.11
N LYS A 169 -24.68 -9.54 -23.09
CA LYS A 169 -24.28 -10.91 -23.35
C LYS A 169 -22.76 -11.05 -23.30
N ASN A 170 -22.23 -12.29 -23.19
CA ASN A 170 -20.84 -12.52 -22.84
C ASN A 170 -20.41 -11.63 -21.67
N VAL A 171 -21.15 -11.73 -20.58
CA VAL A 171 -21.14 -10.74 -19.50
C VAL A 171 -20.73 -11.32 -18.15
N ILE A 172 -19.98 -10.53 -17.39
CA ILE A 172 -19.70 -10.69 -15.97
C ILE A 172 -20.53 -9.65 -15.23
N MET A 173 -21.40 -10.09 -14.35
CA MET A 173 -22.25 -9.27 -13.50
C MET A 173 -21.66 -9.24 -12.08
N ALA A 174 -21.16 -8.08 -11.64
CA ALA A 174 -20.23 -8.02 -10.54
C ALA A 174 -20.49 -6.91 -9.46
N PRO A 175 -21.57 -6.84 -8.75
CA PRO A 175 -22.95 -7.27 -8.97
C PRO A 175 -23.71 -6.27 -9.87
N TRP A 176 -24.50 -6.78 -10.81
CA TRP A 176 -25.40 -5.93 -11.58
C TRP A 176 -26.57 -5.44 -10.72
N MET A 177 -26.72 -4.14 -10.60
CA MET A 177 -27.77 -3.43 -9.86
C MET A 177 -27.90 -2.01 -10.41
N ASP A 178 -28.94 -1.29 -10.01
CA ASP A 178 -29.20 0.10 -10.44
C ASP A 178 -28.25 1.07 -9.72
N LEU A 179 -27.19 1.49 -10.43
CA LEU A 179 -26.13 2.39 -9.95
C LEU A 179 -26.18 3.72 -10.70
N PHE A 180 -25.70 4.79 -10.04
CA PHE A 180 -25.68 6.13 -10.58
C PHE A 180 -24.31 6.81 -10.46
N PRO A 181 -23.37 6.60 -11.40
CA PRO A 181 -22.02 7.20 -11.33
C PRO A 181 -21.99 8.72 -11.60
N LYS A 182 -23.10 9.38 -11.86
CA LYS A 182 -23.24 10.85 -11.95
C LYS A 182 -22.31 11.52 -12.96
N THR A 183 -21.95 10.83 -14.04
CA THR A 183 -21.03 11.33 -15.06
C THR A 183 -19.67 11.78 -14.48
N SER A 184 -19.22 11.11 -13.43
CA SER A 184 -17.95 11.41 -12.76
C SER A 184 -16.90 10.36 -13.08
N SER A 185 -15.67 10.81 -13.32
CA SER A 185 -14.50 9.97 -13.59
C SER A 185 -13.92 9.28 -12.33
N THR A 186 -14.50 9.50 -11.16
CA THR A 186 -13.99 8.95 -9.90
C THR A 186 -14.64 7.63 -9.49
N TYR A 187 -15.74 7.25 -10.12
CA TYR A 187 -16.51 6.08 -9.71
C TYR A 187 -16.12 4.79 -10.39
N VAL A 188 -15.75 4.84 -11.66
CA VAL A 188 -15.42 3.63 -12.46
C VAL A 188 -14.09 3.82 -13.15
N PHE A 189 -13.21 2.84 -13.01
CA PHE A 189 -11.89 2.85 -13.65
C PHE A 189 -11.34 1.43 -13.77
N TYR A 190 -10.36 1.26 -14.63
CA TYR A 190 -9.72 -0.04 -14.85
C TYR A 190 -8.20 0.09 -14.94
N LEU A 191 -7.51 -1.03 -14.74
CA LEU A 191 -6.06 -1.13 -14.89
C LEU A 191 -5.68 -2.53 -15.33
N SER A 192 -4.88 -2.63 -16.40
CA SER A 192 -4.19 -3.86 -16.74
C SER A 192 -2.74 -3.78 -16.25
N SER A 193 -2.30 -4.78 -15.48
CA SER A 193 -1.00 -4.76 -14.81
C SER A 193 -0.36 -6.14 -14.77
N GLY A 194 0.91 -6.22 -14.35
CA GLY A 194 1.69 -7.44 -14.27
C GLY A 194 2.45 -7.76 -15.56
N ASN A 195 3.13 -8.89 -15.56
CA ASN A 195 3.94 -9.38 -16.68
C ASN A 195 3.38 -10.70 -17.21
N ALA A 196 3.41 -10.87 -18.53
CA ALA A 196 3.02 -12.14 -19.14
C ALA A 196 3.86 -13.30 -18.57
N PRO A 197 3.23 -14.45 -18.32
CA PRO A 197 1.86 -14.86 -18.57
C PRO A 197 0.90 -14.64 -17.38
N ASN A 198 1.22 -13.76 -16.44
CA ASN A 198 0.46 -13.55 -15.18
C ASN A 198 -0.11 -12.13 -15.08
N ARG A 199 -0.49 -11.53 -16.23
CA ARG A 199 -1.15 -10.22 -16.24
C ARG A 199 -2.56 -10.31 -15.64
N GLN A 200 -3.01 -9.18 -15.11
CA GLN A 200 -4.36 -9.04 -14.58
C GLN A 200 -5.03 -7.80 -15.17
N LEU A 201 -6.29 -7.88 -15.52
CA LEU A 201 -7.15 -6.74 -15.73
C LEU A 201 -8.02 -6.58 -14.49
N VAL A 202 -8.00 -5.42 -13.87
CA VAL A 202 -8.88 -5.05 -12.77
C VAL A 202 -9.85 -3.98 -13.24
N VAL A 203 -11.14 -4.18 -13.04
CA VAL A 203 -12.20 -3.19 -13.27
C VAL A 203 -12.84 -2.88 -11.92
N MET A 204 -12.89 -1.60 -11.57
CA MET A 204 -13.33 -1.11 -10.25
C MET A 204 -14.55 -0.21 -10.37
N TRP A 205 -15.56 -0.49 -9.55
CA TRP A 205 -16.65 0.43 -9.19
C TRP A 205 -16.43 0.88 -7.75
N CYS A 206 -16.11 2.18 -7.57
CA CYS A 206 -15.64 2.76 -6.31
C CYS A 206 -16.69 3.69 -5.73
N GLN A 207 -17.28 3.31 -4.60
CA GLN A 207 -18.27 4.14 -3.88
C GLN A 207 -19.39 4.68 -4.79
N VAL A 208 -19.79 3.91 -5.79
CA VAL A 208 -20.83 4.30 -6.74
C VAL A 208 -22.16 4.41 -6.00
N PRO A 209 -22.83 5.56 -6.03
CA PRO A 209 -24.16 5.71 -5.44
C PRO A 209 -25.17 4.77 -6.11
N MET A 210 -26.10 4.23 -5.32
CA MET A 210 -27.26 3.53 -5.86
C MET A 210 -28.30 4.55 -6.32
N TRP A 211 -28.90 4.30 -7.49
CA TRP A 211 -29.97 5.15 -7.96
C TRP A 211 -31.19 5.08 -7.03
N SER A 212 -31.84 6.22 -6.74
CA SER A 212 -33.03 6.27 -5.92
C SER A 212 -33.91 7.47 -6.23
N ARG A 213 -35.20 7.28 -6.04
CA ARG A 213 -36.18 8.35 -6.15
C ARG A 213 -37.11 8.34 -4.91
N PRO A 214 -37.15 9.40 -4.06
CA PRO A 214 -36.26 10.57 -4.17
C PRO A 214 -34.80 10.21 -3.93
N GLU A 215 -33.86 11.02 -4.39
CA GLU A 215 -32.41 10.77 -4.22
C GLU A 215 -32.02 10.56 -2.75
N SER A 216 -32.76 11.18 -1.84
CA SER A 216 -32.55 11.03 -0.39
C SER A 216 -32.83 9.64 0.16
N ALA A 217 -33.60 8.79 -0.54
CA ALA A 217 -34.00 7.47 -0.04
C ALA A 217 -32.84 6.52 0.16
N CYS A 218 -31.80 6.63 -0.69
CA CYS A 218 -30.59 5.78 -0.60
C CYS A 218 -29.30 6.62 -0.58
N ARG A 219 -29.33 7.83 -0.04
CA ARG A 219 -28.20 8.78 -0.05
C ARG A 219 -26.87 8.16 0.37
N ASP A 220 -26.88 7.31 1.40
CA ASP A 220 -25.69 6.69 1.96
C ASP A 220 -25.48 5.24 1.47
N SER A 221 -26.31 4.82 0.49
CA SER A 221 -26.19 3.49 -0.11
C SER A 221 -25.27 3.56 -1.31
N VAL A 222 -24.02 3.17 -1.09
CA VAL A 222 -23.00 3.05 -2.14
C VAL A 222 -22.58 1.60 -2.31
N ALA A 223 -22.11 1.28 -3.50
CA ALA A 223 -21.48 0.01 -3.81
C ALA A 223 -20.00 0.21 -4.16
N THR A 224 -19.14 -0.68 -3.66
CA THR A 224 -17.73 -0.74 -3.99
C THR A 224 -17.34 -2.18 -4.23
N PHE A 225 -16.89 -2.48 -5.44
CA PHE A 225 -16.51 -3.83 -5.84
C PHE A 225 -15.56 -3.78 -7.04
N GLN A 226 -14.88 -4.88 -7.29
CA GLN A 226 -14.01 -5.03 -8.46
C GLN A 226 -14.09 -6.42 -9.06
N VAL A 227 -13.89 -6.50 -10.39
CA VAL A 227 -13.64 -7.71 -11.14
C VAL A 227 -12.18 -7.79 -11.48
N ILE A 228 -11.59 -8.98 -11.32
CA ILE A 228 -10.20 -9.26 -11.70
C ILE A 228 -10.20 -10.41 -12.71
N LEU A 229 -9.67 -10.17 -13.90
CA LEU A 229 -9.41 -11.20 -14.90
C LEU A 229 -7.95 -11.62 -14.82
N HIS A 230 -7.70 -12.93 -14.79
CA HIS A 230 -6.35 -13.49 -14.71
C HIS A 230 -5.91 -14.07 -16.06
N GLU A 231 -4.77 -13.57 -16.59
CA GLU A 231 -4.12 -14.17 -17.75
C GLU A 231 -3.69 -15.62 -17.46
N GLY A 232 -3.74 -16.48 -18.45
CA GLY A 232 -3.28 -17.87 -18.35
C GLY A 232 -4.31 -18.81 -17.75
N THR A 233 -4.83 -18.52 -16.57
CA THR A 233 -5.87 -19.34 -15.92
C THR A 233 -7.26 -19.08 -16.48
N ASN A 234 -7.50 -17.86 -16.99
CA ASN A 234 -8.81 -17.35 -17.40
C ASN A 234 -9.85 -17.41 -16.26
N SER A 235 -9.39 -17.38 -15.02
CA SER A 235 -10.25 -17.27 -13.85
C SER A 235 -10.70 -15.82 -13.67
N ILE A 236 -11.84 -15.66 -13.00
CA ILE A 236 -12.46 -14.37 -12.71
C ILE A 236 -12.64 -14.29 -11.21
N GLU A 237 -12.19 -13.20 -10.61
CA GLU A 237 -12.51 -12.89 -9.22
C GLU A 237 -13.47 -11.71 -9.14
N ASP A 238 -14.46 -11.84 -8.25
CA ASP A 238 -15.31 -10.76 -7.80
C ASP A 238 -14.99 -10.43 -6.34
N GLN A 239 -14.60 -9.18 -6.08
CA GLN A 239 -14.25 -8.70 -4.75
C GLN A 239 -15.19 -7.57 -4.36
N ILE A 240 -16.07 -7.81 -3.39
CA ILE A 240 -17.11 -6.86 -2.96
C ILE A 240 -16.75 -6.31 -1.59
N LEU A 241 -16.32 -5.04 -1.51
CA LEU A 241 -16.12 -4.34 -0.25
C LEU A 241 -17.45 -4.05 0.44
N THR A 242 -18.39 -3.53 -0.35
CA THR A 242 -19.72 -3.21 0.18
C THR A 242 -20.78 -3.18 -0.92
N LYS A 243 -21.93 -3.75 -0.63
CA LYS A 243 -23.19 -3.53 -1.30
C LYS A 243 -24.25 -3.28 -0.23
N LYS A 244 -24.57 -2.01 0.01
CA LYS A 244 -25.60 -1.62 0.98
C LYS A 244 -26.99 -1.88 0.43
N ARG A 245 -27.98 -1.84 1.31
CA ARG A 245 -29.38 -1.97 0.94
C ARG A 245 -29.94 -0.68 0.35
N CYS A 246 -30.66 -0.79 -0.76
CA CYS A 246 -31.45 0.27 -1.34
C CYS A 246 -32.72 -0.33 -1.94
N ASP A 247 -33.88 -0.03 -1.37
CA ASP A 247 -35.17 -0.59 -1.81
C ASP A 247 -35.91 0.34 -2.80
N SER A 248 -35.32 1.47 -3.16
CA SER A 248 -35.99 2.50 -3.95
C SER A 248 -36.26 2.05 -5.39
N THR A 249 -35.25 1.42 -6.02
CA THR A 249 -35.39 0.89 -7.38
C THR A 249 -34.97 -0.56 -7.38
N CYS A 250 -35.52 -1.34 -8.30
CA CYS A 250 -35.22 -2.78 -8.43
C CYS A 250 -35.33 -3.55 -7.09
N THR A 251 -35.94 -2.99 -6.07
CA THR A 251 -36.20 -3.59 -4.74
C THR A 251 -34.97 -4.24 -4.11
N ASN A 252 -33.80 -3.56 -4.15
CA ASN A 252 -32.50 -4.06 -3.69
C ASN A 252 -32.01 -5.32 -4.41
N LYS A 253 -32.62 -5.70 -5.53
CA LYS A 253 -32.20 -6.89 -6.29
C LYS A 253 -30.86 -6.66 -6.97
N ALA A 254 -30.07 -7.69 -7.07
CA ALA A 254 -28.84 -7.74 -7.83
C ALA A 254 -28.55 -9.14 -8.35
N THR A 255 -27.76 -9.22 -9.43
CA THR A 255 -27.26 -10.48 -9.97
C THR A 255 -25.75 -10.47 -9.91
N LEU A 256 -25.18 -11.58 -9.39
CA LEU A 256 -23.74 -11.82 -9.34
C LEU A 256 -23.44 -13.12 -10.06
N GLY A 257 -22.74 -13.05 -11.21
CA GLY A 257 -22.47 -14.24 -12.01
C GLY A 257 -22.05 -13.95 -13.44
N LEU A 258 -22.05 -14.99 -14.24
CA LEU A 258 -21.58 -15.03 -15.63
C LEU A 258 -22.71 -15.51 -16.56
N GLU A 259 -22.80 -14.92 -17.76
CA GLU A 259 -23.69 -15.41 -18.82
C GLU A 259 -22.95 -15.43 -20.16
N ASN A 260 -23.17 -16.46 -20.95
CA ASN A 260 -22.55 -16.62 -22.26
C ASN A 260 -23.20 -15.76 -23.36
N GLY A 261 -22.63 -15.81 -24.60
CA GLY A 261 -23.00 -14.92 -25.70
C GLY A 261 -24.42 -15.16 -26.28
N ASN A 262 -25.00 -16.34 -26.12
CA ASN A 262 -26.34 -16.64 -26.58
C ASN A 262 -27.40 -16.62 -25.46
N GLY A 263 -26.99 -16.37 -24.20
CA GLY A 263 -27.88 -16.30 -23.06
C GLY A 263 -28.51 -17.65 -22.66
N MET A 264 -27.89 -18.78 -23.05
CA MET A 264 -28.38 -20.13 -22.74
C MET A 264 -27.67 -20.75 -21.53
N ILE A 265 -26.47 -20.26 -21.18
CA ILE A 265 -25.64 -20.81 -20.11
C ILE A 265 -25.26 -19.65 -19.18
N ALA A 266 -25.51 -19.84 -17.89
CA ALA A 266 -25.15 -18.90 -16.85
C ALA A 266 -24.68 -19.63 -15.59
N PHE A 267 -23.80 -18.96 -14.84
CA PHE A 267 -23.29 -19.39 -13.55
C PHE A 267 -23.45 -18.26 -12.56
N THR A 268 -24.25 -18.45 -11.53
CA THR A 268 -24.52 -17.40 -10.51
C THR A 268 -24.09 -17.86 -9.15
N VAL A 269 -23.60 -16.93 -8.35
CA VAL A 269 -23.35 -17.18 -6.93
C VAL A 269 -24.68 -17.59 -6.28
N PRO A 270 -24.71 -18.67 -5.45
CA PRO A 270 -25.94 -19.16 -4.84
C PRO A 270 -26.72 -18.06 -4.11
N GLY A 271 -28.01 -17.95 -4.44
CA GLY A 271 -28.92 -16.94 -3.86
C GLY A 271 -28.74 -15.52 -4.43
N ARG A 272 -27.94 -15.33 -5.51
CA ARG A 272 -27.66 -14.00 -6.07
C ARG A 272 -28.03 -13.86 -7.55
N ASN A 273 -29.12 -14.47 -7.93
CA ASN A 273 -29.68 -14.35 -9.27
C ASN A 273 -30.99 -13.57 -9.21
N ASN A 274 -30.95 -12.27 -9.50
CA ASN A 274 -32.06 -11.34 -9.44
C ASN A 274 -32.79 -11.34 -8.07
N THR A 275 -32.02 -11.43 -6.99
CA THR A 275 -32.53 -11.51 -5.62
C THR A 275 -32.09 -10.29 -4.81
N SER A 276 -32.78 -10.05 -3.68
CA SER A 276 -32.41 -8.99 -2.75
C SER A 276 -31.36 -9.48 -1.75
N TRP A 277 -30.19 -8.85 -1.72
CA TRP A 277 -29.10 -9.17 -0.81
C TRP A 277 -28.19 -7.98 -0.52
N THR A 278 -27.38 -8.12 0.50
CA THR A 278 -26.31 -7.16 0.87
C THR A 278 -25.01 -7.92 1.01
N ALA A 279 -23.88 -7.21 0.90
CA ALA A 279 -22.55 -7.78 1.04
C ALA A 279 -21.61 -6.83 1.77
N SER A 280 -20.65 -7.41 2.49
CA SER A 280 -19.56 -6.70 3.14
C SER A 280 -18.32 -7.59 3.20
N ARG A 281 -17.26 -7.19 2.49
CA ARG A 281 -15.96 -7.88 2.44
C ARG A 281 -16.09 -9.35 2.03
N GLU A 282 -16.59 -9.58 0.84
CA GLU A 282 -16.75 -10.89 0.24
C GLU A 282 -15.89 -11.04 -1.02
N GLY A 283 -15.33 -12.24 -1.24
CA GLY A 283 -14.63 -12.62 -2.46
C GLY A 283 -15.21 -13.89 -3.06
N TRP A 284 -15.31 -13.91 -4.39
CA TRP A 284 -15.79 -15.04 -5.18
C TRP A 284 -14.84 -15.33 -6.34
N LEU A 285 -14.54 -16.60 -6.56
CA LEU A 285 -13.71 -17.07 -7.68
C LEU A 285 -14.55 -17.94 -8.61
N PHE A 286 -14.53 -17.58 -9.88
CA PHE A 286 -15.07 -18.37 -10.98
C PHE A 286 -13.91 -19.02 -11.74
N THR A 287 -13.76 -20.31 -11.62
CA THR A 287 -12.70 -21.08 -12.27
C THR A 287 -13.27 -21.84 -13.47
N PRO A 288 -12.76 -21.63 -14.70
CA PRO A 288 -13.22 -22.41 -15.84
C PRO A 288 -12.79 -23.89 -15.68
N VAL A 289 -13.77 -24.80 -15.68
CA VAL A 289 -13.52 -26.25 -15.60
C VAL A 289 -13.71 -26.96 -16.97
N SER A 290 -14.41 -26.31 -17.87
CA SER A 290 -14.51 -26.70 -19.28
C SER A 290 -14.79 -25.47 -20.14
N VAL A 291 -15.04 -25.70 -21.45
CA VAL A 291 -15.33 -24.64 -22.43
C VAL A 291 -16.56 -23.81 -22.02
N ASP A 292 -17.59 -24.47 -21.49
CA ASP A 292 -18.88 -23.86 -21.16
C ASP A 292 -19.25 -24.02 -19.67
N SER A 293 -18.28 -24.29 -18.81
CA SER A 293 -18.55 -24.55 -17.39
C SER A 293 -17.55 -23.86 -16.47
N PHE A 294 -18.08 -23.29 -15.37
CA PHE A 294 -17.32 -22.66 -14.31
C PHE A 294 -17.67 -23.26 -12.94
N GLU A 295 -16.66 -23.44 -12.11
CA GLU A 295 -16.81 -23.68 -10.69
C GLU A 295 -16.80 -22.34 -9.94
N ILE A 296 -17.70 -22.19 -8.96
CA ILE A 296 -17.83 -20.97 -8.16
C ILE A 296 -17.45 -21.31 -6.73
N THR A 297 -16.40 -20.67 -6.22
CA THR A 297 -15.93 -20.88 -4.83
C THR A 297 -15.82 -19.55 -4.10
N PRO A 298 -16.21 -19.49 -2.80
CA PRO A 298 -15.90 -18.35 -1.98
C PRO A 298 -14.40 -18.30 -1.68
N ILE A 299 -13.83 -17.09 -1.75
CA ILE A 299 -12.42 -16.84 -1.44
C ILE A 299 -12.30 -15.73 -0.38
N PRO A 300 -11.18 -15.65 0.34
CA PRO A 300 -10.93 -14.53 1.23
C PRO A 300 -11.03 -13.18 0.48
N PHE A 301 -11.67 -12.20 1.11
CA PHE A 301 -11.76 -10.86 0.56
C PHE A 301 -10.36 -10.22 0.44
N HIS A 302 -10.00 -9.79 -0.77
CA HIS A 302 -8.77 -9.06 -1.04
C HIS A 302 -8.95 -8.18 -2.29
N MET A 303 -9.10 -6.90 -2.14
CA MET A 303 -9.17 -5.98 -3.27
C MET A 303 -7.79 -5.52 -3.69
N GLN A 304 -7.56 -5.42 -4.99
CA GLN A 304 -6.36 -4.76 -5.52
C GLN A 304 -6.40 -3.27 -5.15
N PRO A 305 -5.30 -2.73 -4.64
CA PRO A 305 -5.22 -1.32 -4.26
C PRO A 305 -5.26 -0.45 -5.52
N MET A 306 -6.31 0.37 -5.65
CA MET A 306 -6.51 1.26 -6.80
C MET A 306 -7.13 2.58 -6.39
N VAL A 307 -6.79 3.62 -7.14
CA VAL A 307 -7.44 4.95 -7.13
C VAL A 307 -7.74 5.38 -8.55
N PRO A 308 -8.74 6.25 -8.80
CA PRO A 308 -8.92 6.84 -10.12
C PRO A 308 -7.70 7.68 -10.49
N GLY A 309 -7.24 7.58 -11.75
CA GLY A 309 -6.00 8.22 -12.21
C GLY A 309 -6.04 9.75 -12.30
N ASN A 310 -7.21 10.33 -12.23
CA ASN A 310 -7.45 11.76 -12.14
C ASN A 310 -8.04 12.14 -10.78
N ASN A 311 -7.71 13.32 -10.31
CA ASN A 311 -8.18 13.86 -9.02
C ASN A 311 -7.79 12.98 -7.81
N ILE A 312 -6.57 12.44 -7.81
CA ILE A 312 -6.03 11.76 -6.64
C ILE A 312 -5.77 12.80 -5.55
N ALA A 313 -6.40 12.63 -4.40
CA ALA A 313 -6.18 13.48 -3.24
C ALA A 313 -4.99 12.95 -2.43
N TYR A 314 -3.85 13.62 -2.56
CA TYR A 314 -2.66 13.36 -1.75
C TYR A 314 -2.73 14.21 -0.48
N ASN A 315 -3.32 13.65 0.59
CA ASN A 315 -3.55 14.38 1.83
C ASN A 315 -2.24 14.56 2.61
N TRP A 316 -1.60 15.73 2.48
CA TRP A 316 -0.39 16.08 3.18
C TRP A 316 -0.64 16.64 4.57
N TYR A 317 0.15 16.20 5.52
CA TYR A 317 0.08 16.63 6.92
C TYR A 317 1.45 17.07 7.42
N GLU A 318 1.43 18.17 8.17
CA GLU A 318 2.50 18.57 9.05
C GLU A 318 2.01 18.35 10.48
N TRP A 319 2.71 17.50 11.25
CA TRP A 319 2.25 17.01 12.56
C TRP A 319 0.88 16.32 12.46
N SER A 320 -0.18 16.94 12.96
CA SER A 320 -1.57 16.44 12.87
C SER A 320 -2.49 17.32 12.02
N GLN A 321 -1.94 18.37 11.41
CA GLN A 321 -2.71 19.32 10.61
C GLN A 321 -2.57 18.97 9.14
N GLN A 322 -3.69 18.83 8.44
CA GLN A 322 -3.69 18.74 7.00
C GLN A 322 -3.32 20.10 6.39
N ILE A 323 -2.32 20.10 5.50
CA ILE A 323 -1.80 21.30 4.85
C ILE A 323 -2.16 21.39 3.37
N SER A 324 -2.44 20.26 2.71
CA SER A 324 -2.82 20.22 1.29
C SER A 324 -3.44 18.89 0.92
N SER A 325 -4.12 18.85 -0.26
CA SER A 325 -4.56 17.62 -0.94
C SER A 325 -3.96 17.49 -2.35
N GLU A 326 -3.02 18.34 -2.71
CA GLU A 326 -2.37 18.36 -4.02
C GLU A 326 -1.23 17.34 -4.10
N GLN A 327 -0.91 16.90 -5.30
CA GLN A 327 0.21 15.98 -5.54
C GLN A 327 1.56 16.61 -5.14
N THR A 328 1.73 17.90 -5.42
CA THR A 328 2.95 18.66 -5.17
C THR A 328 2.65 19.84 -4.27
N ILE A 329 3.46 19.97 -3.21
CA ILE A 329 3.35 21.08 -2.25
C ILE A 329 4.68 21.78 -2.11
N THR A 330 4.64 23.06 -1.72
CA THR A 330 5.83 23.82 -1.33
C THR A 330 5.73 24.17 0.15
N VAL A 331 6.74 23.81 0.91
CA VAL A 331 6.83 24.08 2.35
C VAL A 331 8.09 24.88 2.68
N THR A 332 8.07 25.65 3.79
CA THR A 332 9.16 26.54 4.21
C THR A 332 9.47 26.36 5.70
N PRO A 333 9.89 25.16 6.12
CA PRO A 333 10.13 24.91 7.54
C PRO A 333 11.32 25.68 8.09
N ASN A 334 11.20 26.15 9.35
CA ASN A 334 12.30 26.78 10.12
C ASN A 334 13.00 25.78 11.04
N GLU A 335 12.42 24.58 11.20
CA GLU A 335 12.96 23.48 11.99
C GLU A 335 12.81 22.17 11.21
N THR A 336 13.66 21.19 11.52
CA THR A 336 13.58 19.85 10.94
C THR A 336 12.18 19.27 11.16
N THR A 337 11.48 18.99 10.09
CA THR A 337 10.05 18.68 10.09
C THR A 337 9.77 17.44 9.27
N TRP A 338 8.94 16.53 9.81
CA TRP A 338 8.34 15.42 9.10
C TRP A 338 7.07 15.86 8.41
N TYR A 339 6.96 15.53 7.12
CA TYR A 339 5.73 15.66 6.34
C TYR A 339 5.21 14.26 6.02
N TYR A 340 3.92 14.07 6.21
CA TYR A 340 3.25 12.78 5.96
C TYR A 340 2.25 12.96 4.83
N VAL A 341 2.20 11.99 3.93
CA VAL A 341 1.17 11.93 2.89
C VAL A 341 0.31 10.70 3.10
N TYR A 342 -0.98 10.87 2.97
CA TYR A 342 -1.97 9.80 3.05
C TYR A 342 -2.76 9.74 1.75
N LEU A 343 -3.08 8.53 1.32
CA LEU A 343 -3.86 8.25 0.13
C LEU A 343 -4.94 7.22 0.46
N ASP A 344 -6.20 7.61 0.37
CA ASP A 344 -7.33 6.73 0.60
C ASP A 344 -7.67 5.95 -0.67
N LEU A 345 -7.61 4.63 -0.57
CA LEU A 345 -7.93 3.72 -1.67
C LEU A 345 -9.40 3.32 -1.64
N CYS A 346 -9.92 2.97 -2.80
CA CYS A 346 -11.29 2.45 -2.92
C CYS A 346 -11.52 1.14 -2.15
N SER A 347 -10.47 0.38 -1.88
CA SER A 347 -10.51 -0.82 -1.02
C SER A 347 -10.79 -0.52 0.46
N GLY A 348 -10.90 0.76 0.85
CA GLY A 348 -11.03 1.19 2.24
C GLY A 348 -9.72 1.12 3.02
N ILE A 349 -8.59 0.99 2.35
CA ILE A 349 -7.25 1.05 2.92
C ILE A 349 -6.70 2.46 2.71
N THR A 350 -6.09 3.02 3.74
CA THR A 350 -5.32 4.27 3.63
C THR A 350 -3.84 3.93 3.57
N LEU A 351 -3.19 4.30 2.48
CA LEU A 351 -1.74 4.25 2.37
C LEU A 351 -1.14 5.46 3.06
N LYS A 352 0.08 5.29 3.58
CA LYS A 352 0.83 6.35 4.24
C LYS A 352 2.29 6.27 3.84
N ASP A 353 2.89 7.43 3.57
CA ASP A 353 4.33 7.59 3.49
C ASP A 353 4.76 8.92 4.12
N SER A 354 6.06 9.15 4.24
CA SER A 354 6.59 10.33 4.90
C SER A 354 7.93 10.74 4.35
N VAL A 355 8.18 12.05 4.36
CA VAL A 355 9.44 12.67 3.97
C VAL A 355 9.91 13.60 5.08
N LEU A 356 11.20 13.56 5.37
CA LEU A 356 11.84 14.45 6.34
C LEU A 356 12.55 15.59 5.62
N VAL A 357 12.18 16.81 5.97
CA VAL A 357 12.92 18.00 5.56
C VAL A 357 13.82 18.42 6.71
N PHE A 358 15.11 18.24 6.49
CA PHE A 358 16.13 18.67 7.44
C PHE A 358 16.39 20.17 7.33
N VAL A 359 16.29 20.87 8.45
CA VAL A 359 16.70 22.26 8.53
C VAL A 359 18.03 22.35 9.27
N VAL A 360 19.07 22.72 8.55
CA VAL A 360 20.37 22.96 9.14
C VAL A 360 20.31 24.32 9.87
N LYS A 361 20.25 24.31 11.18
CA LYS A 361 20.27 25.54 11.97
C LYS A 361 21.57 26.30 11.72
N PRO A 362 21.49 27.64 11.66
CA PRO A 362 22.66 28.44 11.36
C PRO A 362 23.79 28.14 12.35
N VAL A 363 24.98 28.03 11.80
CA VAL A 363 26.22 27.95 12.58
C VAL A 363 26.32 29.23 13.40
N PRO A 364 26.60 29.19 14.70
CA PRO A 364 26.74 30.42 15.51
C PRO A 364 27.76 31.37 14.89
N ASN A 365 27.53 32.67 15.00
CA ASN A 365 28.49 33.66 14.50
C ASN A 365 29.56 34.04 15.52
N ALA A 366 29.41 33.59 16.77
CA ALA A 366 30.38 33.79 17.85
C ALA A 366 30.30 32.64 18.88
N PHE A 367 31.40 32.42 19.58
CA PHE A 367 31.47 31.51 20.74
C PHE A 367 32.53 31.94 21.73
N SER A 368 32.41 31.51 22.99
CA SER A 368 33.27 31.90 24.10
C SER A 368 33.70 30.69 24.94
N PRO A 369 34.87 30.08 24.65
CA PRO A 369 35.35 28.92 25.39
C PRO A 369 35.93 29.30 26.73
N ASN A 370 35.07 29.71 27.67
CA ASN A 370 35.40 30.16 29.02
C ASN A 370 35.15 29.09 30.10
N GLY A 371 34.55 27.95 29.74
CA GLY A 371 34.29 26.81 30.62
C GLY A 371 33.03 26.97 31.47
N ASP A 372 32.11 27.86 31.13
CA ASP A 372 30.84 28.10 31.87
C ASP A 372 29.73 27.12 31.42
N GLY A 373 29.99 26.26 30.41
CA GLY A 373 29.04 25.33 29.85
C GLY A 373 28.18 25.90 28.74
N LEU A 374 28.31 27.22 28.44
CA LEU A 374 27.54 27.90 27.41
C LEU A 374 28.45 28.36 26.26
N ASN A 375 28.15 27.89 25.04
CA ASN A 375 28.93 28.27 23.83
C ASN A 375 30.43 28.03 23.93
N ASP A 376 30.87 27.06 24.73
CA ASP A 376 32.29 26.72 24.93
C ASP A 376 32.90 26.04 23.67
N LYS A 377 32.06 25.54 22.78
CA LYS A 377 32.51 24.96 21.51
C LYS A 377 31.75 25.56 20.34
N PHE A 378 32.48 25.90 19.31
CA PHE A 378 31.91 26.27 18.04
C PHE A 378 31.54 25.01 17.26
N ARG A 379 30.26 24.71 17.13
CA ARG A 379 29.73 23.55 16.47
C ARG A 379 28.44 23.87 15.72
N ILE A 380 28.04 22.99 14.83
CA ILE A 380 26.74 23.03 14.19
C ILE A 380 25.65 22.72 15.24
N ILE A 381 24.62 23.56 15.33
CA ILE A 381 23.55 23.41 16.31
C ILE A 381 22.36 22.75 15.60
N GLY A 382 21.97 21.56 16.03
CA GLY A 382 20.71 20.92 15.60
C GLY A 382 20.78 20.12 14.31
N THR A 383 21.88 19.40 14.05
CA THR A 383 21.97 18.49 12.90
C THR A 383 21.36 17.14 13.22
N PRO A 384 20.60 16.56 12.27
CA PRO A 384 20.19 15.17 12.34
C PRO A 384 21.32 14.27 11.87
N SER A 385 21.53 13.18 12.59
CA SER A 385 22.61 12.22 12.34
C SER A 385 22.32 11.23 11.18
N GLU A 386 21.11 11.14 10.68
CA GLU A 386 20.71 9.93 9.95
C GLU A 386 20.79 9.99 8.41
N ASN A 387 20.91 11.16 7.78
CA ASN A 387 20.88 11.27 6.33
C ASN A 387 21.97 12.15 5.70
N ILE A 388 22.98 12.53 6.47
CA ILE A 388 24.16 13.24 5.97
C ILE A 388 25.33 12.27 5.88
N THR A 389 25.93 12.17 4.72
CA THR A 389 27.15 11.38 4.49
C THR A 389 28.28 12.29 4.07
N ASN A 390 29.52 11.81 4.19
CA ASN A 390 30.71 12.55 3.81
C ASN A 390 30.84 13.93 4.46
N PHE A 391 30.35 14.02 5.71
CA PHE A 391 30.44 15.27 6.48
C PHE A 391 31.89 15.63 6.77
N ASN A 392 32.22 16.91 6.62
CA ASN A 392 33.51 17.47 6.98
C ASN A 392 33.33 18.94 7.41
N PHE A 393 33.79 19.26 8.60
CA PHE A 393 33.77 20.61 9.16
C PHE A 393 35.19 21.07 9.40
N ARG A 394 35.57 22.24 8.83
CA ARG A 394 36.92 22.81 8.87
C ARG A 394 36.88 24.22 9.33
N ILE A 395 37.94 24.63 10.08
CA ILE A 395 38.14 26.01 10.53
C ILE A 395 39.53 26.46 10.13
N PHE A 396 39.60 27.69 9.66
CA PHE A 396 40.81 28.29 9.16
C PHE A 396 41.10 29.61 9.87
N ASN A 397 42.34 29.88 10.16
CA ASN A 397 42.77 31.18 10.63
C ASN A 397 42.80 32.23 9.49
N ARG A 398 43.11 33.50 9.82
CA ARG A 398 43.18 34.62 8.87
C ARG A 398 44.24 34.42 7.75
N TRP A 399 45.15 33.49 7.93
CA TRP A 399 46.22 33.18 6.98
C TRP A 399 45.84 31.98 6.08
N GLY A 400 44.61 31.45 6.20
CA GLY A 400 44.13 30.31 5.45
C GLY A 400 44.68 28.96 5.94
N GLN A 401 45.36 28.92 7.07
CA GLN A 401 45.80 27.67 7.69
C GLN A 401 44.63 26.97 8.38
N MET A 402 44.41 25.68 8.07
CA MET A 402 43.42 24.84 8.76
C MET A 402 43.90 24.58 10.21
N ILE A 403 43.08 24.98 11.17
CA ILE A 403 43.39 24.87 12.60
C ILE A 403 42.51 23.84 13.32
N PHE A 404 41.41 23.43 12.70
CA PHE A 404 40.50 22.41 13.20
C PHE A 404 39.83 21.70 12.02
N SER A 405 39.63 20.41 12.17
CA SER A 405 38.85 19.61 11.21
C SER A 405 38.23 18.41 11.94
N THR A 406 36.95 18.13 11.63
CA THR A 406 36.27 16.91 12.10
C THR A 406 35.34 16.38 11.02
N VAL A 407 35.11 15.06 11.09
CA VAL A 407 34.09 14.33 10.30
C VAL A 407 32.90 13.92 11.20
N ASP A 408 33.00 14.16 12.50
CA ASP A 408 31.89 13.95 13.44
C ASP A 408 31.06 15.24 13.55
N ILE A 409 29.80 15.14 13.16
CA ILE A 409 28.85 16.25 13.15
C ILE A 409 28.57 16.81 14.57
N ASN A 410 28.78 16.02 15.60
CA ASN A 410 28.57 16.41 17.01
C ASN A 410 29.81 17.05 17.63
N GLU A 411 30.96 16.95 16.95
CA GLU A 411 32.18 17.54 17.45
C GLU A 411 32.26 19.04 17.11
N GLY A 412 32.80 19.83 18.02
CA GLY A 412 32.98 21.26 17.87
C GLY A 412 34.38 21.71 18.24
N TRP A 413 34.81 22.83 17.64
CA TRP A 413 36.09 23.48 17.94
C TRP A 413 36.02 24.20 19.28
N ASP A 414 36.98 23.91 20.18
CA ASP A 414 37.12 24.45 21.53
C ASP A 414 37.98 25.73 21.59
N GLY A 415 38.28 26.35 20.47
CA GLY A 415 39.09 27.54 20.37
C GLY A 415 40.61 27.28 20.51
N LYS A 416 41.06 25.99 20.35
CA LYS A 416 42.48 25.64 20.39
C LYS A 416 42.96 25.10 19.04
N ALA A 417 44.24 25.30 18.78
CA ALA A 417 44.95 24.63 17.69
C ALA A 417 46.20 23.95 18.28
N ASN A 418 46.39 22.64 18.02
CA ASN A 418 47.48 21.85 18.59
C ASN A 418 47.61 21.97 20.13
N GLY A 419 46.46 22.03 20.82
CA GLY A 419 46.40 22.16 22.30
C GLY A 419 46.64 23.56 22.85
N GLN A 420 47.00 24.52 22.01
CA GLN A 420 47.22 25.91 22.41
C GLN A 420 46.01 26.80 22.07
N TYR A 421 45.68 27.73 22.93
CA TYR A 421 44.58 28.65 22.73
C TYR A 421 44.85 29.58 21.53
N CYS A 422 43.91 29.63 20.62
CA CYS A 422 43.93 30.58 19.52
C CYS A 422 43.60 32.01 19.98
N PRO A 423 44.14 33.06 19.39
CA PRO A 423 43.80 34.45 19.71
C PRO A 423 42.33 34.75 19.53
N ALA A 424 41.74 35.64 20.36
CA ALA A 424 40.41 36.18 20.07
C ALA A 424 40.40 36.87 18.70
N GLY A 425 39.31 36.69 17.94
CA GLY A 425 39.20 37.23 16.59
C GLY A 425 38.32 36.41 15.67
N VAL A 426 38.33 36.78 14.40
CA VAL A 426 37.50 36.15 13.36
C VAL A 426 38.23 34.98 12.70
N TYR A 427 37.52 33.87 12.57
CA TYR A 427 37.93 32.66 11.91
C TYR A 427 36.98 32.30 10.77
N VAL A 428 37.47 31.66 9.74
CA VAL A 428 36.65 31.19 8.61
C VAL A 428 36.33 29.73 8.85
N TRP A 429 35.09 29.37 8.59
CA TRP A 429 34.67 27.97 8.62
C TRP A 429 34.12 27.52 7.27
N GLU A 430 34.27 26.23 7.00
CA GLU A 430 33.70 25.54 5.85
C GLU A 430 33.10 24.23 6.31
N ILE A 431 31.87 23.95 5.84
CA ILE A 431 31.18 22.69 6.06
C ILE A 431 30.91 22.11 4.68
N PHE A 432 31.23 20.83 4.56
CA PHE A 432 30.93 20.03 3.39
C PHE A 432 30.17 18.77 3.83
N TYR A 433 29.14 18.39 3.07
CA TYR A 433 28.42 17.13 3.27
C TYR A 433 27.72 16.71 1.99
N GLU A 434 27.28 15.45 1.94
CA GLU A 434 26.34 14.94 0.92
C GLU A 434 25.00 14.68 1.58
N ASN A 435 23.94 15.20 0.99
CA ASN A 435 22.57 14.98 1.45
C ASN A 435 22.04 13.61 0.99
N SER A 436 20.81 13.23 1.38
CA SER A 436 20.15 11.97 0.99
C SER A 436 20.00 11.77 -0.53
N LYS A 437 19.97 12.86 -1.30
CA LYS A 437 19.96 12.84 -2.77
C LYS A 437 21.37 12.73 -3.38
N LYS A 438 22.42 12.47 -2.56
CA LYS A 438 23.83 12.47 -2.95
C LYS A 438 24.31 13.79 -3.57
N THR A 439 23.61 14.87 -3.29
CA THR A 439 24.03 16.21 -3.71
C THR A 439 25.07 16.74 -2.73
N LYS A 440 26.18 17.26 -3.27
CA LYS A 440 27.26 17.87 -2.50
C LYS A 440 26.86 19.27 -2.08
N VAL A 441 26.87 19.54 -0.78
CA VAL A 441 26.55 20.84 -0.20
C VAL A 441 27.81 21.40 0.46
N THR A 442 28.11 22.65 0.19
CA THR A 442 29.22 23.38 0.81
C THR A 442 28.70 24.70 1.38
N ASN A 443 28.86 24.89 2.69
CA ASN A 443 28.54 26.14 3.36
C ASN A 443 29.82 26.75 3.94
N LYS A 444 29.94 28.07 3.86
CA LYS A 444 31.09 28.84 4.38
C LYS A 444 30.62 30.06 5.15
N GLY A 445 31.41 30.46 6.10
CA GLY A 445 31.12 31.67 6.89
C GLY A 445 32.26 32.03 7.81
N THR A 446 31.96 32.97 8.71
CA THR A 446 32.91 33.44 9.74
C THR A 446 32.34 33.20 11.13
N VAL A 447 33.23 33.01 12.09
CA VAL A 447 32.90 32.93 13.51
C VAL A 447 33.86 33.81 14.30
N MET A 448 33.32 34.50 15.31
CA MET A 448 34.10 35.32 16.28
C MET A 448 34.43 34.46 17.50
N LEU A 449 35.71 34.23 17.74
CA LEU A 449 36.18 33.72 19.05
C LEU A 449 36.29 34.85 20.03
N ILE A 450 35.51 34.78 21.11
CA ILE A 450 35.49 35.75 22.20
C ILE A 450 36.16 35.12 23.43
N ARG A 451 36.86 35.94 24.25
CA ARG A 451 37.44 35.53 25.53
C ARG A 451 37.24 36.58 26.56
#